data_eb575014dcc0708e37108a7cdab90152
#
_entry.id   eb575014dcc0708e37108a7cdab90152
#
_cell.length_a   1.000
_cell.length_b   1.000
_cell.length_c   1.000
_cell.angle_alpha   90.00
_cell.angle_beta   90.00
_cell.angle_gamma   90.00
#
_symmetry.space_group_name_H-M   'P 1'
#
loop_
_entity.id
_entity.type
_entity.pdbx_description
1 polymer ?
#
loop_
_entity_poly.entity_id
_entity_poly.type
_entity_poly.pdbx_seq_one_letter_code
_entity_poly.pdbx_strand_id
1 'polypeptide(L)'
;QLYGDGSNLTGISAGGFSADDDGNLFASNTCSGCNLDGSSGCFNVLLGQCAGKAVTSGLSNVFIGQEAGKANNSGGRNVVIGCRAGRDQLTDGECNVFIGSYAGLGMNGSGGIAIGHLSGGLAGGGGGSSHILIGNTAGMRIGSSSQYILAIGASAVCRACSTKYQLGIGWQALGGSGNELTGCCNTAVGHCALKCISSGELNVALGLAAGVKVSTGKKNIFIGAHTGKCVCTGSYNLFIGTYAGRKNAGTKNVLLGDRAGMRAGDGSYFTGSCSVVLGQGARPRITAGNTQLSIGVGGTSWIEGNSDFNIGIGIGTPTSKLHVGNDVLVVGVVTAANFAKADGSSLGGFEPDAQNNLYAGCEAGENSTSTTNHNVALGMKAGCSLVGGDRNVFIGCGVGQKTTL
;
A
#
# COMPACT_ATOMS: atom_id res chain seq x y z
N GLN A 1 -3.50 -65.32 11.44
CA GLN A 1 -3.95 -64.74 10.18
C GLN A 1 -5.17 -65.54 9.74
N LEU A 2 -6.35 -64.87 9.72
CA LEU A 2 -7.55 -65.42 9.12
C LEU A 2 -7.45 -65.21 7.60
N TYR A 3 -7.20 -66.27 6.86
CA TYR A 3 -7.32 -66.28 5.41
C TYR A 3 -8.68 -66.90 5.07
N GLY A 4 -9.61 -66.05 4.61
CA GLY A 4 -10.90 -66.43 4.06
C GLY A 4 -11.50 -65.27 3.30
N ASP A 5 -12.26 -65.54 2.25
CA ASP A 5 -12.99 -64.55 1.48
C ASP A 5 -14.13 -63.86 2.25
N GLY A 6 -14.29 -64.16 3.52
CA GLY A 6 -15.34 -63.63 4.39
C GLY A 6 -16.74 -64.20 4.14
N SER A 7 -16.93 -65.10 3.21
CA SER A 7 -18.26 -65.67 2.85
C SER A 7 -18.94 -66.45 3.95
N ASN A 8 -18.20 -66.86 4.98
CA ASN A 8 -18.73 -67.61 6.15
C ASN A 8 -18.76 -66.81 7.46
N LEU A 9 -18.51 -65.53 7.45
CA LEU A 9 -18.64 -64.67 8.64
C LEU A 9 -20.10 -64.29 8.88
N THR A 10 -20.89 -65.23 9.47
CA THR A 10 -22.24 -64.96 9.91
C THR A 10 -22.26 -64.21 11.25
N GLY A 11 -23.02 -63.12 11.34
CA GLY A 11 -23.13 -62.30 12.56
C GLY A 11 -22.33 -61.02 12.58
N ILE A 12 -21.54 -60.76 11.59
CA ILE A 12 -21.06 -59.39 11.34
C ILE A 12 -22.16 -58.69 10.61
N SER A 13 -22.93 -57.84 11.31
CA SER A 13 -23.83 -56.89 10.62
C SER A 13 -22.95 -56.10 9.67
N ALA A 14 -23.27 -56.17 8.37
CA ALA A 14 -22.52 -55.45 7.32
C ALA A 14 -22.72 -53.95 7.49
N GLY A 15 -22.14 -53.41 8.55
CA GLY A 15 -21.86 -51.98 8.70
C GLY A 15 -20.68 -51.57 7.83
N GLY A 16 -20.60 -52.14 6.61
CA GLY A 16 -19.56 -51.89 5.65
C GLY A 16 -19.93 -50.82 4.64
N PHE A 17 -19.01 -50.49 3.81
CA PHE A 17 -19.24 -49.68 2.61
C PHE A 17 -19.98 -50.54 1.59
N SER A 18 -21.04 -50.00 0.98
CA SER A 18 -21.75 -50.64 -0.14
C SER A 18 -21.53 -49.80 -1.41
N ALA A 19 -21.32 -50.51 -2.52
CA ALA A 19 -21.38 -49.90 -3.85
C ALA A 19 -22.67 -50.31 -4.54
N ASP A 20 -23.26 -49.41 -5.36
CA ASP A 20 -24.33 -49.69 -6.29
C ASP A 20 -23.82 -49.94 -7.72
N ASP A 21 -24.74 -50.31 -8.61
CA ASP A 21 -24.42 -50.61 -10.01
C ASP A 21 -23.96 -49.34 -10.80
N ASP A 22 -24.26 -48.13 -10.29
CA ASP A 22 -23.87 -46.83 -10.86
C ASP A 22 -22.47 -46.37 -10.33
N GLY A 23 -21.77 -47.22 -9.57
CA GLY A 23 -20.44 -46.96 -9.06
C GLY A 23 -20.39 -46.00 -7.88
N ASN A 24 -21.51 -45.74 -7.22
CA ASN A 24 -21.53 -44.96 -5.97
C ASN A 24 -21.07 -45.83 -4.78
N LEU A 25 -20.25 -45.25 -3.92
CA LEU A 25 -19.81 -45.86 -2.66
C LEU A 25 -20.39 -45.11 -1.48
N PHE A 26 -21.17 -45.79 -0.64
CA PHE A 26 -21.77 -45.18 0.55
C PHE A 26 -21.71 -46.08 1.78
N ALA A 27 -21.83 -45.46 2.94
CA ALA A 27 -21.95 -46.22 4.21
C ALA A 27 -23.38 -46.67 4.40
N SER A 28 -23.61 -47.96 4.53
CA SER A 28 -24.95 -48.55 4.77
C SER A 28 -25.55 -48.03 6.08
N ASN A 29 -26.90 -47.93 6.12
CA ASN A 29 -27.71 -47.52 7.28
C ASN A 29 -27.55 -46.11 7.82
N THR A 30 -26.96 -45.17 7.04
CA THR A 30 -26.68 -43.78 7.49
C THR A 30 -27.44 -42.72 6.73
N CYS A 31 -28.42 -43.09 5.87
CA CYS A 31 -29.10 -42.15 4.97
C CYS A 31 -28.16 -41.34 4.04
N SER A 32 -26.97 -41.90 3.76
CA SER A 32 -26.06 -41.36 2.72
C SER A 32 -26.63 -41.68 1.36
N GLY A 33 -26.73 -40.68 0.44
CA GLY A 33 -27.21 -40.88 -0.91
C GLY A 33 -28.66 -41.41 -1.00
N CYS A 34 -29.50 -41.16 0.00
CA CYS A 34 -30.87 -41.73 0.03
C CYS A 34 -31.77 -41.36 -1.16
N ASN A 35 -31.43 -40.29 -1.87
CA ASN A 35 -32.23 -39.74 -2.98
C ASN A 35 -31.55 -39.93 -4.35
N LEU A 36 -30.48 -40.72 -4.44
CA LEU A 36 -29.88 -41.05 -5.74
C LEU A 36 -30.90 -41.72 -6.63
N ASP A 37 -31.05 -41.22 -7.85
CA ASP A 37 -32.09 -41.68 -8.81
C ASP A 37 -31.71 -42.96 -9.56
N GLY A 38 -30.52 -43.52 -9.32
CA GLY A 38 -30.05 -44.76 -9.89
C GLY A 38 -29.81 -44.74 -11.41
N SER A 39 -29.84 -43.56 -12.04
CA SER A 39 -29.60 -43.46 -13.47
C SER A 39 -28.73 -42.30 -13.88
N SER A 40 -28.63 -41.25 -13.08
CA SER A 40 -27.83 -40.04 -13.35
C SER A 40 -26.88 -39.64 -12.25
N GLY A 41 -27.10 -40.06 -11.01
CA GLY A 41 -26.25 -39.83 -9.86
C GLY A 41 -25.14 -40.87 -9.69
N CYS A 42 -24.08 -40.82 -10.54
CA CYS A 42 -23.07 -41.86 -10.65
C CYS A 42 -21.70 -41.46 -10.05
N PHE A 43 -20.88 -42.47 -9.69
CA PHE A 43 -19.51 -42.33 -9.24
C PHE A 43 -19.32 -41.44 -8.01
N ASN A 44 -20.25 -41.45 -7.07
CA ASN A 44 -20.16 -40.67 -5.83
C ASN A 44 -19.57 -41.51 -4.69
N VAL A 45 -18.78 -40.88 -3.82
CA VAL A 45 -18.32 -41.41 -2.54
C VAL A 45 -19.02 -40.68 -1.42
N LEU A 46 -19.95 -41.29 -0.72
CA LEU A 46 -20.84 -40.67 0.28
C LEU A 46 -20.70 -41.38 1.64
N LEU A 47 -19.76 -40.95 2.48
CA LEU A 47 -19.40 -41.60 3.73
C LEU A 47 -19.73 -40.72 4.96
N GLY A 48 -20.74 -41.08 5.70
CA GLY A 48 -21.18 -40.38 6.91
C GLY A 48 -22.69 -40.21 6.99
N GLN A 49 -23.19 -40.02 8.19
CA GLN A 49 -24.64 -39.84 8.41
C GLN A 49 -25.16 -38.69 7.57
N CYS A 50 -26.11 -38.96 6.69
CA CYS A 50 -26.72 -38.00 5.76
C CYS A 50 -25.75 -37.29 4.81
N ALA A 51 -24.59 -37.88 4.52
CA ALA A 51 -23.67 -37.34 3.48
C ALA A 51 -24.38 -37.43 2.11
N GLY A 52 -24.41 -36.32 1.38
CA GLY A 52 -25.07 -36.24 0.07
C GLY A 52 -26.54 -36.62 0.09
N LYS A 53 -27.25 -36.40 1.19
CA LYS A 53 -28.65 -36.87 1.35
C LYS A 53 -29.57 -36.41 0.21
N ALA A 54 -29.44 -35.19 -0.30
CA ALA A 54 -30.28 -34.63 -1.33
C ALA A 54 -29.77 -34.90 -2.76
N VAL A 55 -28.66 -35.60 -2.94
CA VAL A 55 -28.12 -35.91 -4.27
C VAL A 55 -29.10 -36.78 -5.04
N THR A 56 -29.50 -36.28 -6.21
CA THR A 56 -30.31 -37.02 -7.17
C THR A 56 -29.51 -37.35 -8.43
N SER A 57 -29.05 -36.33 -9.16
CA SER A 57 -28.34 -36.46 -10.41
C SER A 57 -26.88 -35.97 -10.36
N GLY A 58 -26.39 -35.51 -9.21
CA GLY A 58 -24.99 -35.08 -9.03
C GLY A 58 -24.03 -36.27 -9.21
N LEU A 59 -22.94 -36.05 -9.93
CA LEU A 59 -22.00 -37.09 -10.29
C LEU A 59 -20.54 -36.78 -9.83
N SER A 60 -19.77 -37.84 -9.58
CA SER A 60 -18.33 -37.73 -9.26
C SER A 60 -18.05 -36.88 -8.01
N ASN A 61 -18.92 -36.92 -7.00
CA ASN A 61 -18.73 -36.22 -5.75
C ASN A 61 -18.04 -37.10 -4.70
N VAL A 62 -17.23 -36.51 -3.85
CA VAL A 62 -16.64 -37.13 -2.65
C VAL A 62 -17.14 -36.37 -1.43
N PHE A 63 -18.13 -36.93 -0.71
CA PHE A 63 -18.69 -36.37 0.53
C PHE A 63 -18.37 -37.28 1.72
N ILE A 64 -17.51 -36.79 2.61
CA ILE A 64 -17.05 -37.56 3.79
C ILE A 64 -17.29 -36.74 5.06
N GLY A 65 -18.16 -37.25 5.93
CA GLY A 65 -18.51 -36.61 7.20
C GLY A 65 -20.00 -36.50 7.41
N GLN A 66 -20.43 -36.32 8.67
CA GLN A 66 -21.82 -36.10 9.01
C GLN A 66 -22.39 -34.89 8.26
N GLU A 67 -23.48 -35.07 7.52
CA GLU A 67 -24.16 -34.04 6.74
C GLU A 67 -23.25 -33.30 5.71
N ALA A 68 -22.13 -33.91 5.28
CA ALA A 68 -21.30 -33.35 4.24
C ALA A 68 -22.06 -33.30 2.91
N GLY A 69 -22.10 -32.14 2.25
CA GLY A 69 -22.81 -31.95 0.98
C GLY A 69 -24.31 -32.27 1.05
N LYS A 70 -24.92 -32.19 2.22
CA LYS A 70 -26.33 -32.67 2.46
C LYS A 70 -27.35 -32.08 1.51
N ALA A 71 -27.26 -30.80 1.16
CA ALA A 71 -28.16 -30.10 0.27
C ALA A 71 -27.76 -30.17 -1.22
N ASN A 72 -26.65 -30.79 -1.58
CA ASN A 72 -26.26 -30.98 -2.96
C ASN A 72 -27.34 -31.82 -3.67
N ASN A 73 -27.85 -31.32 -4.79
CA ASN A 73 -28.86 -32.00 -5.58
C ASN A 73 -28.28 -32.53 -6.91
N SER A 74 -27.87 -31.61 -7.78
CA SER A 74 -27.37 -31.91 -9.14
C SER A 74 -25.90 -31.57 -9.31
N GLY A 75 -25.26 -30.84 -8.36
CA GLY A 75 -23.85 -30.45 -8.43
C GLY A 75 -22.90 -31.63 -8.50
N GLY A 76 -21.90 -31.55 -9.38
CA GLY A 76 -20.93 -32.62 -9.60
C GLY A 76 -19.48 -32.23 -9.35
N ARG A 77 -18.60 -33.23 -9.26
CA ARG A 77 -17.13 -33.06 -9.13
C ARG A 77 -16.71 -32.29 -7.88
N ASN A 78 -17.48 -32.39 -6.80
CA ASN A 78 -17.16 -31.70 -5.54
C ASN A 78 -16.41 -32.64 -4.59
N VAL A 79 -15.43 -32.12 -3.87
CA VAL A 79 -14.75 -32.79 -2.76
C VAL A 79 -15.15 -32.05 -1.47
N VAL A 80 -15.95 -32.68 -0.62
CA VAL A 80 -16.49 -32.10 0.60
C VAL A 80 -16.18 -33.03 1.80
N ILE A 81 -15.24 -32.65 2.63
CA ILE A 81 -14.74 -33.46 3.74
C ILE A 81 -14.86 -32.71 5.07
N GLY A 82 -15.64 -33.24 5.99
CA GLY A 82 -15.82 -32.68 7.32
C GLY A 82 -17.28 -32.63 7.76
N CYS A 83 -17.50 -32.58 9.08
CA CYS A 83 -18.84 -32.45 9.64
C CYS A 83 -19.50 -31.15 9.13
N ARG A 84 -20.65 -31.28 8.47
CA ARG A 84 -21.43 -30.19 7.90
C ARG A 84 -20.72 -29.30 6.88
N ALA A 85 -19.65 -29.80 6.26
CA ALA A 85 -19.04 -29.12 5.14
C ALA A 85 -20.03 -29.03 3.97
N GLY A 86 -20.16 -27.87 3.31
CA GLY A 86 -21.08 -27.66 2.18
C GLY A 86 -22.55 -28.03 2.45
N ARG A 87 -22.98 -28.00 3.71
CA ARG A 87 -24.27 -28.60 4.12
C ARG A 87 -25.51 -27.94 3.53
N ASP A 88 -25.57 -26.60 3.54
CA ASP A 88 -26.84 -25.88 3.37
C ASP A 88 -27.02 -25.19 2.01
N GLN A 89 -25.93 -24.84 1.33
CA GLN A 89 -25.97 -23.98 0.16
C GLN A 89 -25.44 -24.62 -1.12
N LEU A 90 -24.76 -25.76 -1.03
CA LEU A 90 -24.20 -26.43 -2.21
C LEU A 90 -25.29 -27.24 -2.91
N THR A 91 -26.24 -26.56 -3.60
CA THR A 91 -27.32 -27.23 -4.31
C THR A 91 -26.90 -27.76 -5.69
N ASP A 92 -26.39 -26.87 -6.55
CA ASP A 92 -26.04 -27.18 -7.93
C ASP A 92 -24.59 -26.78 -8.24
N GLY A 93 -23.78 -26.42 -7.23
CA GLY A 93 -22.40 -26.01 -7.39
C GLY A 93 -21.50 -27.14 -7.84
N GLU A 94 -20.58 -26.86 -8.77
CA GLU A 94 -19.65 -27.84 -9.34
C GLU A 94 -18.17 -27.51 -9.03
N CYS A 95 -17.34 -28.54 -9.04
CA CYS A 95 -15.89 -28.41 -8.94
C CYS A 95 -15.41 -27.68 -7.68
N ASN A 96 -16.10 -27.87 -6.56
CA ASN A 96 -15.70 -27.25 -5.28
C ASN A 96 -14.86 -28.19 -4.42
N VAL A 97 -13.97 -27.63 -3.61
CA VAL A 97 -13.17 -28.34 -2.60
C VAL A 97 -13.43 -27.72 -1.23
N PHE A 98 -14.21 -28.39 -0.38
CA PHE A 98 -14.51 -27.96 1.00
C PHE A 98 -13.96 -28.96 2.00
N ILE A 99 -12.95 -28.57 2.78
CA ILE A 99 -12.28 -29.45 3.74
C ILE A 99 -12.25 -28.79 5.13
N GLY A 100 -12.94 -29.39 6.08
CA GLY A 100 -13.03 -28.89 7.45
C GLY A 100 -14.47 -28.81 7.94
N SER A 101 -14.67 -28.82 9.26
CA SER A 101 -16.00 -28.69 9.84
C SER A 101 -16.63 -27.35 9.45
N TYR A 102 -17.86 -27.38 8.90
CA TYR A 102 -18.58 -26.22 8.37
C TYR A 102 -17.88 -25.46 7.23
N ALA A 103 -16.84 -26.04 6.57
CA ALA A 103 -16.20 -25.42 5.42
C ALA A 103 -17.22 -25.29 4.27
N GLY A 104 -17.22 -24.16 3.57
CA GLY A 104 -18.13 -23.90 2.43
C GLY A 104 -19.61 -23.84 2.78
N LEU A 105 -19.99 -23.70 4.06
CA LEU A 105 -21.39 -23.75 4.50
C LEU A 105 -22.28 -22.72 3.79
N GLY A 106 -21.74 -21.56 3.43
CA GLY A 106 -22.45 -20.50 2.74
C GLY A 106 -22.10 -20.35 1.26
N MET A 107 -21.42 -21.33 0.64
CA MET A 107 -20.95 -21.25 -0.75
C MET A 107 -21.83 -22.14 -1.65
N ASN A 108 -22.51 -21.53 -2.62
CA ASN A 108 -23.31 -22.26 -3.62
C ASN A 108 -22.80 -22.09 -5.06
N GLY A 109 -21.72 -21.32 -5.25
CA GLY A 109 -21.08 -21.16 -6.57
C GLY A 109 -20.23 -22.37 -6.95
N SER A 110 -19.62 -22.29 -8.16
CA SER A 110 -18.72 -23.32 -8.67
C SER A 110 -17.27 -22.89 -8.62
N GLY A 111 -16.34 -23.87 -8.56
CA GLY A 111 -14.90 -23.61 -8.59
C GLY A 111 -14.33 -23.00 -7.30
N GLY A 112 -15.03 -23.15 -6.18
CA GLY A 112 -14.60 -22.62 -4.89
C GLY A 112 -13.73 -23.59 -4.11
N ILE A 113 -12.73 -23.06 -3.39
CA ILE A 113 -11.89 -23.80 -2.43
C ILE A 113 -12.10 -23.21 -1.04
N ALA A 114 -12.53 -24.02 -0.07
CA ALA A 114 -12.66 -23.64 1.33
C ALA A 114 -12.00 -24.69 2.23
N ILE A 115 -10.86 -24.37 2.82
CA ILE A 115 -10.10 -25.29 3.67
C ILE A 115 -9.92 -24.69 5.07
N GLY A 116 -10.48 -25.36 6.08
CA GLY A 116 -10.43 -24.92 7.46
C GLY A 116 -11.83 -24.87 8.11
N HIS A 117 -11.86 -24.83 9.45
CA HIS A 117 -13.11 -24.69 10.20
C HIS A 117 -13.81 -23.37 9.85
N LEU A 118 -15.10 -23.43 9.45
CA LEU A 118 -15.91 -22.29 9.07
C LEU A 118 -15.31 -21.41 7.94
N SER A 119 -14.40 -21.95 7.14
CA SER A 119 -13.88 -21.27 5.95
C SER A 119 -15.01 -21.11 4.92
N GLY A 120 -15.30 -19.90 4.43
CA GLY A 120 -16.45 -19.64 3.57
C GLY A 120 -17.79 -19.88 4.25
N GLY A 121 -17.83 -19.98 5.59
CA GLY A 121 -19.03 -20.24 6.35
C GLY A 121 -19.86 -18.97 6.66
N LEU A 122 -21.14 -19.17 7.04
CA LEU A 122 -22.06 -18.13 7.49
C LEU A 122 -22.32 -16.98 6.49
N ALA A 123 -22.28 -17.24 5.19
CA ALA A 123 -22.79 -16.29 4.21
C ALA A 123 -24.33 -16.24 4.25
N GLY A 124 -24.88 -15.07 4.21
CA GLY A 124 -26.32 -14.86 4.06
C GLY A 124 -26.75 -15.07 2.60
N GLY A 125 -26.75 -16.33 2.16
CA GLY A 125 -27.28 -16.72 0.84
C GLY A 125 -26.30 -16.54 -0.32
N GLY A 126 -25.68 -17.63 -0.73
CA GLY A 126 -25.09 -17.80 -2.04
C GLY A 126 -23.78 -17.03 -2.27
N GLY A 127 -22.68 -17.47 -1.69
CA GLY A 127 -21.36 -16.95 -2.04
C GLY A 127 -21.07 -17.10 -3.53
N GLY A 128 -20.51 -16.05 -4.14
CA GLY A 128 -20.14 -16.04 -5.56
C GLY A 128 -19.12 -17.14 -5.91
N SER A 129 -18.77 -17.22 -7.18
CA SER A 129 -17.88 -18.26 -7.73
C SER A 129 -16.41 -17.91 -7.57
N SER A 130 -15.56 -18.96 -7.65
CA SER A 130 -14.11 -18.83 -7.77
C SER A 130 -13.40 -18.17 -6.57
N HIS A 131 -13.77 -18.55 -5.36
CA HIS A 131 -13.05 -18.15 -4.15
C HIS A 131 -12.00 -19.19 -3.75
N ILE A 132 -10.86 -18.73 -3.21
CA ILE A 132 -9.88 -19.58 -2.54
C ILE A 132 -9.75 -19.09 -1.10
N LEU A 133 -10.25 -19.88 -0.14
CA LEU A 133 -10.39 -19.52 1.26
C LEU A 133 -9.71 -20.57 2.11
N ILE A 134 -8.52 -20.29 2.65
CA ILE A 134 -7.72 -21.24 3.40
C ILE A 134 -7.42 -20.68 4.80
N GLY A 135 -7.94 -21.33 5.83
CA GLY A 135 -7.72 -20.95 7.22
C GLY A 135 -9.00 -20.98 8.04
N ASN A 136 -8.87 -21.00 9.36
CA ASN A 136 -10.00 -20.91 10.27
C ASN A 136 -10.77 -19.59 10.02
N THR A 137 -12.06 -19.68 9.75
CA THR A 137 -12.95 -18.54 9.44
C THR A 137 -12.48 -17.64 8.28
N ALA A 138 -11.58 -18.11 7.40
CA ALA A 138 -11.19 -17.37 6.20
C ALA A 138 -12.42 -17.15 5.31
N GLY A 139 -12.66 -15.92 4.84
CA GLY A 139 -13.83 -15.60 4.03
C GLY A 139 -15.16 -15.76 4.75
N MET A 140 -15.20 -15.75 6.07
CA MET A 140 -16.47 -15.86 6.80
C MET A 140 -17.37 -14.66 6.49
N ARG A 141 -18.65 -14.90 6.12
CA ARG A 141 -19.64 -13.90 5.69
C ARG A 141 -19.27 -13.17 4.38
N ILE A 142 -18.88 -13.94 3.37
CA ILE A 142 -18.82 -13.44 1.99
C ILE A 142 -20.24 -13.36 1.43
N GLY A 143 -20.63 -12.19 0.91
CA GLY A 143 -21.95 -11.99 0.30
C GLY A 143 -22.06 -12.59 -1.10
N SER A 144 -23.28 -12.83 -1.56
CA SER A 144 -23.60 -13.49 -2.84
C SER A 144 -23.06 -12.77 -4.09
N SER A 145 -22.89 -11.46 -4.02
CA SER A 145 -22.36 -10.65 -5.12
C SER A 145 -20.82 -10.55 -5.15
N SER A 146 -20.14 -11.15 -4.18
CA SER A 146 -18.67 -11.15 -4.12
C SER A 146 -18.07 -12.17 -5.08
N GLN A 147 -16.93 -11.86 -5.68
CA GLN A 147 -16.26 -12.72 -6.68
C GLN A 147 -14.73 -12.60 -6.55
N TYR A 148 -14.03 -13.68 -6.92
CA TYR A 148 -12.55 -13.69 -7.04
C TYR A 148 -11.83 -13.24 -5.76
N ILE A 149 -12.14 -13.87 -4.64
CA ILE A 149 -11.49 -13.61 -3.36
C ILE A 149 -10.43 -14.69 -3.11
N LEU A 150 -9.22 -14.25 -2.85
CA LEU A 150 -8.16 -15.11 -2.31
C LEU A 150 -7.89 -14.72 -0.85
N ALA A 151 -8.28 -15.57 0.08
CA ALA A 151 -8.08 -15.38 1.52
C ALA A 151 -7.26 -16.54 2.10
N ILE A 152 -6.05 -16.27 2.58
CA ILE A 152 -5.20 -17.27 3.22
C ILE A 152 -4.81 -16.77 4.61
N GLY A 153 -5.26 -17.49 5.64
CA GLY A 153 -5.00 -17.14 7.04
C GLY A 153 -6.28 -17.08 7.86
N ALA A 154 -6.16 -17.22 9.18
CA ALA A 154 -7.32 -17.16 10.06
C ALA A 154 -7.98 -15.79 9.99
N SER A 155 -9.30 -15.78 9.79
CA SER A 155 -10.13 -14.57 9.63
C SER A 155 -9.66 -13.60 8.51
N ALA A 156 -8.93 -14.09 7.50
CA ALA A 156 -8.61 -13.28 6.34
C ALA A 156 -9.88 -13.00 5.52
N VAL A 157 -10.02 -11.78 5.00
CA VAL A 157 -11.15 -11.30 4.16
C VAL A 157 -12.52 -11.62 4.75
N CYS A 158 -12.70 -11.40 6.04
CA CYS A 158 -14.00 -11.57 6.68
C CYS A 158 -14.95 -10.42 6.34
N ARG A 159 -16.28 -10.72 6.24
CA ARG A 159 -17.35 -9.76 5.97
C ARG A 159 -17.26 -9.04 4.62
N ALA A 160 -16.83 -9.74 3.61
CA ALA A 160 -16.78 -9.27 2.23
C ALA A 160 -18.19 -9.31 1.60
N CYS A 161 -19.04 -8.34 1.89
CA CYS A 161 -20.47 -8.42 1.59
C CYS A 161 -20.83 -8.19 0.12
N SER A 162 -20.07 -7.32 -0.58
CA SER A 162 -20.32 -6.99 -1.99
C SER A 162 -19.03 -6.50 -2.65
N THR A 163 -18.02 -7.34 -2.72
CA THR A 163 -16.69 -6.95 -3.18
C THR A 163 -16.11 -7.93 -4.19
N LYS A 164 -15.17 -7.48 -4.99
CA LYS A 164 -14.49 -8.28 -6.01
C LYS A 164 -12.98 -8.09 -5.95
N TYR A 165 -12.23 -9.12 -6.42
CA TYR A 165 -10.78 -9.03 -6.60
C TYR A 165 -10.03 -8.66 -5.32
N GLN A 166 -10.30 -9.38 -4.22
CA GLN A 166 -9.59 -9.19 -2.95
C GLN A 166 -8.48 -10.21 -2.79
N LEU A 167 -7.31 -9.76 -2.37
CA LEU A 167 -6.20 -10.61 -1.97
C LEU A 167 -5.84 -10.34 -0.50
N GLY A 168 -6.17 -11.27 0.39
CA GLY A 168 -5.84 -11.19 1.81
C GLY A 168 -5.01 -12.38 2.27
N ILE A 169 -3.73 -12.19 2.57
CA ILE A 169 -2.83 -13.24 3.09
C ILE A 169 -2.31 -12.82 4.46
N GLY A 170 -2.63 -13.59 5.47
CA GLY A 170 -2.23 -13.35 6.86
C GLY A 170 -3.42 -13.31 7.82
N TRP A 171 -3.14 -13.41 9.12
CA TRP A 171 -4.16 -13.33 10.15
C TRP A 171 -4.89 -11.97 10.09
N GLN A 172 -6.22 -11.99 9.93
CA GLN A 172 -7.05 -10.80 9.80
C GLN A 172 -6.64 -9.80 8.69
N ALA A 173 -5.91 -10.24 7.66
CA ALA A 173 -5.67 -9.41 6.48
C ALA A 173 -7.02 -9.14 5.78
N LEU A 174 -7.36 -7.87 5.49
CA LEU A 174 -8.69 -7.45 5.03
C LEU A 174 -9.83 -7.96 5.95
N GLY A 175 -9.53 -8.19 7.23
CA GLY A 175 -10.38 -8.96 8.15
C GLY A 175 -11.60 -8.23 8.70
N GLY A 176 -11.84 -6.99 8.31
CA GLY A 176 -13.00 -6.19 8.76
C GLY A 176 -13.14 -6.13 10.28
N SER A 177 -12.77 -5.05 10.93
CA SER A 177 -12.96 -4.88 12.38
C SER A 177 -14.38 -4.39 12.70
N GLY A 178 -15.38 -5.18 12.37
CA GLY A 178 -16.79 -4.84 12.61
C GLY A 178 -17.53 -4.21 11.43
N ASN A 179 -16.85 -3.64 10.46
CA ASN A 179 -17.46 -3.05 9.26
C ASN A 179 -17.51 -4.06 8.11
N GLU A 180 -18.49 -3.88 7.24
CA GLU A 180 -18.59 -4.64 6.01
C GLU A 180 -17.57 -4.15 4.99
N LEU A 181 -16.86 -5.06 4.34
CA LEU A 181 -15.97 -4.76 3.24
C LEU A 181 -16.79 -4.67 1.95
N THR A 182 -16.92 -3.45 1.42
CA THR A 182 -17.62 -3.16 0.17
C THR A 182 -16.68 -2.65 -0.93
N GLY A 183 -15.52 -2.11 -0.56
CA GLY A 183 -14.48 -1.70 -1.51
C GLY A 183 -13.88 -2.88 -2.26
N CYS A 184 -13.36 -2.66 -3.48
CA CYS A 184 -12.78 -3.71 -4.34
C CYS A 184 -11.28 -3.54 -4.57
N CYS A 185 -10.68 -4.60 -5.15
CA CYS A 185 -9.34 -4.54 -5.71
C CYS A 185 -8.24 -4.18 -4.67
N ASN A 186 -8.38 -4.65 -3.43
CA ASN A 186 -7.38 -4.44 -2.41
C ASN A 186 -6.45 -5.65 -2.26
N THR A 187 -5.17 -5.41 -2.05
CA THR A 187 -4.15 -6.41 -1.78
C THR A 187 -3.57 -6.18 -0.38
N ALA A 188 -3.72 -7.16 0.50
CA ALA A 188 -3.18 -7.13 1.85
C ALA A 188 -2.38 -8.40 2.15
N VAL A 189 -1.09 -8.27 2.36
CA VAL A 189 -0.21 -9.38 2.74
C VAL A 189 0.50 -9.03 4.04
N GLY A 190 0.16 -9.75 5.09
CA GLY A 190 0.69 -9.54 6.43
C GLY A 190 -0.38 -9.60 7.52
N HIS A 191 0.05 -9.88 8.74
CA HIS A 191 -0.82 -9.86 9.92
C HIS A 191 -1.51 -8.50 10.07
N CYS A 192 -2.84 -8.46 10.08
CA CYS A 192 -3.66 -7.26 10.19
C CYS A 192 -3.44 -6.19 9.10
N ALA A 193 -2.85 -6.52 7.94
CA ALA A 193 -2.76 -5.58 6.82
C ALA A 193 -4.18 -5.18 6.36
N LEU A 194 -4.46 -3.88 6.20
CA LEU A 194 -5.78 -3.31 5.85
C LEU A 194 -6.96 -3.86 6.69
N LYS A 195 -6.72 -4.22 7.95
CA LYS A 195 -7.73 -4.87 8.79
C LYS A 195 -9.04 -4.09 8.93
N CYS A 196 -9.00 -2.76 8.99
CA CYS A 196 -10.16 -1.91 9.21
C CYS A 196 -10.81 -1.37 7.93
N ILE A 197 -10.42 -1.89 6.77
CA ILE A 197 -10.94 -1.40 5.50
C ILE A 197 -12.44 -1.67 5.37
N SER A 198 -13.17 -0.72 4.81
CA SER A 198 -14.61 -0.83 4.54
C SER A 198 -14.93 -0.55 3.06
N SER A 199 -14.99 0.69 2.64
CA SER A 199 -15.25 1.09 1.25
C SER A 199 -13.98 1.55 0.48
N GLY A 200 -12.79 1.44 1.09
CA GLY A 200 -11.54 1.74 0.42
C GLY A 200 -11.25 0.78 -0.74
N GLU A 201 -10.68 1.27 -1.82
CA GLU A 201 -10.45 0.55 -3.07
C GLU A 201 -9.02 0.73 -3.57
N LEU A 202 -8.53 -0.28 -4.33
CA LEU A 202 -7.24 -0.20 -5.02
C LEU A 202 -6.06 0.08 -4.07
N ASN A 203 -6.13 -0.41 -2.83
CA ASN A 203 -5.03 -0.28 -1.88
C ASN A 203 -4.12 -1.51 -1.90
N VAL A 204 -2.83 -1.30 -1.77
CA VAL A 204 -1.81 -2.33 -1.60
C VAL A 204 -1.15 -2.16 -0.24
N ALA A 205 -1.17 -3.19 0.59
CA ALA A 205 -0.51 -3.18 1.90
C ALA A 205 0.30 -4.46 2.12
N LEU A 206 1.61 -4.32 2.21
CA LEU A 206 2.55 -5.42 2.41
C LEU A 206 3.31 -5.21 3.71
N GLY A 207 3.05 -6.02 4.72
CA GLY A 207 3.73 -5.98 6.02
C GLY A 207 2.79 -6.04 7.22
N LEU A 208 3.36 -6.28 8.40
CA LEU A 208 2.64 -6.29 9.66
C LEU A 208 1.88 -4.97 9.89
N ALA A 209 0.57 -5.04 10.02
CA ALA A 209 -0.29 -3.89 10.30
C ALA A 209 -0.11 -2.70 9.32
N ALA A 210 0.33 -2.98 8.06
CA ALA A 210 0.39 -1.98 7.01
C ALA A 210 -1.02 -1.47 6.69
N GLY A 211 -1.25 -0.15 6.74
CA GLY A 211 -2.54 0.47 6.50
C GLY A 211 -3.67 -0.01 7.43
N VAL A 212 -3.36 -0.51 8.62
CA VAL A 212 -4.33 -1.25 9.47
C VAL A 212 -5.60 -0.48 9.78
N LYS A 213 -5.56 0.85 9.84
CA LYS A 213 -6.74 1.72 10.10
C LYS A 213 -7.32 2.39 8.85
N VAL A 214 -6.84 2.05 7.66
CA VAL A 214 -7.50 2.50 6.41
C VAL A 214 -8.94 2.01 6.42
N SER A 215 -9.88 2.92 6.23
CA SER A 215 -11.31 2.59 6.15
C SER A 215 -11.87 2.90 4.76
N THR A 216 -11.83 4.14 4.34
CA THR A 216 -12.39 4.59 3.06
C THR A 216 -11.31 5.11 2.08
N GLY A 217 -10.05 5.22 2.52
CA GLY A 217 -8.93 5.66 1.69
C GLY A 217 -8.74 4.78 0.46
N LYS A 218 -8.40 5.38 -0.69
CA LYS A 218 -8.28 4.70 -1.98
C LYS A 218 -6.90 4.90 -2.60
N LYS A 219 -6.46 3.91 -3.39
CA LYS A 219 -5.24 4.00 -4.21
C LYS A 219 -3.99 4.32 -3.39
N ASN A 220 -3.86 3.69 -2.23
CA ASN A 220 -2.67 3.81 -1.39
C ASN A 220 -1.77 2.58 -1.55
N ILE A 221 -0.47 2.79 -1.46
CA ILE A 221 0.55 1.75 -1.41
C ILE A 221 1.30 1.87 -0.09
N PHE A 222 1.23 0.85 0.76
CA PHE A 222 1.89 0.76 2.05
C PHE A 222 2.79 -0.47 2.10
N ILE A 223 4.11 -0.28 2.11
CA ILE A 223 5.08 -1.38 2.16
C ILE A 223 5.99 -1.21 3.38
N GLY A 224 5.90 -2.14 4.31
CA GLY A 224 6.65 -2.14 5.57
C GLY A 224 5.78 -2.29 6.81
N ALA A 225 6.36 -2.70 7.93
CA ALA A 225 5.64 -2.87 9.18
C ALA A 225 5.09 -1.53 9.70
N HIS A 226 3.82 -1.50 10.08
CA HIS A 226 3.11 -0.32 10.60
C HIS A 226 3.12 0.92 9.69
N THR A 227 3.46 0.76 8.42
CA THR A 227 3.40 1.82 7.41
C THR A 227 1.98 2.30 7.24
N GLY A 228 1.75 3.61 7.22
CA GLY A 228 0.41 4.19 7.10
C GLY A 228 -0.59 3.72 8.16
N LYS A 229 -0.12 3.31 9.34
CA LYS A 229 -0.93 2.61 10.37
C LYS A 229 -2.23 3.30 10.72
N CYS A 230 -2.26 4.63 10.76
CA CYS A 230 -3.43 5.43 11.16
C CYS A 230 -3.97 6.31 10.02
N VAL A 231 -3.69 5.98 8.76
CA VAL A 231 -4.31 6.61 7.59
C VAL A 231 -5.73 6.07 7.46
N CYS A 232 -6.73 6.85 7.86
CA CYS A 232 -8.12 6.37 7.83
C CYS A 232 -8.78 6.62 6.47
N THR A 233 -8.67 7.84 5.96
CA THR A 233 -9.38 8.33 4.76
C THR A 233 -8.44 8.86 3.67
N GLY A 234 -7.14 9.05 3.97
CA GLY A 234 -6.14 9.52 3.03
C GLY A 234 -6.04 8.63 1.79
N SER A 235 -5.87 9.24 0.62
CA SER A 235 -5.85 8.54 -0.67
C SER A 235 -4.64 8.93 -1.51
N TYR A 236 -4.28 8.08 -2.47
CA TYR A 236 -3.15 8.31 -3.39
C TYR A 236 -1.79 8.46 -2.69
N ASN A 237 -1.56 7.76 -1.58
CA ASN A 237 -0.30 7.81 -0.86
C ASN A 237 0.61 6.64 -1.25
N LEU A 238 1.91 6.89 -1.38
CA LEU A 238 2.95 5.89 -1.52
C LEU A 238 3.88 5.96 -0.30
N PHE A 239 3.74 5.02 0.63
CA PHE A 239 4.57 4.94 1.82
C PHE A 239 5.36 3.63 1.81
N ILE A 240 6.68 3.72 1.86
CA ILE A 240 7.58 2.56 1.89
C ILE A 240 8.59 2.74 3.03
N GLY A 241 8.62 1.78 3.94
CA GLY A 241 9.49 1.78 5.11
C GLY A 241 8.72 1.53 6.41
N THR A 242 9.37 0.97 7.41
CA THR A 242 8.77 0.74 8.73
C THR A 242 8.33 2.06 9.35
N TYR A 243 7.08 2.15 9.80
CA TYR A 243 6.46 3.35 10.35
C TYR A 243 6.39 4.57 9.41
N ALA A 244 6.72 4.46 8.11
CA ALA A 244 6.57 5.56 7.16
C ALA A 244 5.11 6.06 7.17
N GLY A 245 4.91 7.38 7.30
CA GLY A 245 3.60 8.00 7.33
C GLY A 245 2.64 7.47 8.40
N ARG A 246 3.14 6.98 9.54
CA ARG A 246 2.35 6.24 10.55
C ARG A 246 1.03 6.87 10.95
N LYS A 247 0.96 8.19 11.06
CA LYS A 247 -0.25 8.97 11.41
C LYS A 247 -0.59 10.03 10.37
N ASN A 248 -0.04 9.93 9.18
CA ASN A 248 -0.38 10.87 8.11
C ASN A 248 -1.83 10.64 7.66
N ALA A 249 -2.66 11.65 7.78
CA ALA A 249 -4.05 11.62 7.32
C ALA A 249 -4.22 12.31 5.95
N GLY A 250 -3.14 12.84 5.39
CA GLY A 250 -3.13 13.57 4.12
C GLY A 250 -3.26 12.67 2.89
N THR A 251 -3.31 13.29 1.74
CA THR A 251 -3.45 12.64 0.43
C THR A 251 -2.27 12.97 -0.49
N LYS A 252 -2.03 12.11 -1.47
CA LYS A 252 -1.02 12.34 -2.52
C LYS A 252 0.40 12.56 -1.98
N ASN A 253 0.79 11.83 -0.95
CA ASN A 253 2.13 11.90 -0.39
C ASN A 253 3.00 10.74 -0.86
N VAL A 254 4.30 11.00 -1.03
CA VAL A 254 5.35 10.01 -1.28
C VAL A 254 6.32 10.03 -0.10
N LEU A 255 6.31 8.97 0.73
CA LEU A 255 7.14 8.87 1.92
C LEU A 255 7.99 7.58 1.83
N LEU A 256 9.29 7.73 1.60
CA LEU A 256 10.21 6.60 1.41
C LEU A 256 11.33 6.61 2.45
N GLY A 257 11.40 5.57 3.25
CA GLY A 257 12.40 5.37 4.30
C GLY A 257 11.77 4.97 5.64
N ASP A 258 12.54 4.30 6.51
CA ASP A 258 12.11 4.03 7.88
C ASP A 258 11.71 5.33 8.58
N ARG A 259 10.50 5.37 9.17
CA ARG A 259 9.91 6.55 9.82
C ARG A 259 9.85 7.83 8.96
N ALA A 260 9.98 7.75 7.63
CA ALA A 260 9.84 8.91 6.75
C ALA A 260 8.45 9.55 6.94
N GLY A 261 8.39 10.87 7.15
CA GLY A 261 7.14 11.60 7.40
C GLY A 261 6.35 11.13 8.62
N MET A 262 6.96 10.38 9.55
CA MET A 262 6.29 9.98 10.78
C MET A 262 6.03 11.18 11.68
N ARG A 263 6.95 12.14 11.69
CA ARG A 263 6.87 13.40 12.43
C ARG A 263 7.21 14.58 11.51
N ALA A 264 6.79 15.77 11.88
CA ALA A 264 7.24 17.03 11.30
C ALA A 264 8.44 17.63 12.08
N GLY A 265 8.96 18.74 11.61
CA GLY A 265 10.10 19.43 12.24
C GLY A 265 9.84 19.86 13.68
N ASP A 266 8.60 20.18 14.03
CA ASP A 266 8.13 20.52 15.40
C ASP A 266 7.96 19.30 16.32
N GLY A 267 8.25 18.08 15.84
CA GLY A 267 8.07 16.84 16.58
C GLY A 267 6.65 16.26 16.57
N SER A 268 5.67 16.97 16.04
CA SER A 268 4.29 16.48 15.86
C SER A 268 4.19 15.46 14.72
N TYR A 269 3.08 14.72 14.62
CA TYR A 269 2.87 13.81 13.50
C TYR A 269 2.54 14.60 12.24
N PHE A 270 3.25 14.29 11.15
CA PHE A 270 2.97 14.91 9.85
C PHE A 270 1.60 14.49 9.31
N THR A 271 0.79 15.48 8.93
CA THR A 271 -0.59 15.28 8.43
C THR A 271 -0.84 15.96 7.07
N GLY A 272 0.17 16.62 6.51
CA GLY A 272 0.06 17.35 5.23
C GLY A 272 -0.18 16.45 4.02
N SER A 273 -0.49 17.07 2.91
CA SER A 273 -0.79 16.44 1.61
C SER A 273 0.18 16.89 0.52
N CYS A 274 0.21 16.17 -0.61
CA CYS A 274 1.00 16.52 -1.79
C CYS A 274 2.49 16.70 -1.52
N SER A 275 3.05 15.95 -0.59
CA SER A 275 4.43 16.12 -0.12
C SER A 275 5.30 14.92 -0.47
N VAL A 276 6.59 15.17 -0.66
CA VAL A 276 7.62 14.16 -0.93
C VAL A 276 8.63 14.17 0.20
N VAL A 277 8.81 13.02 0.87
CA VAL A 277 9.75 12.84 1.98
C VAL A 277 10.60 11.62 1.72
N LEU A 278 11.89 11.81 1.57
CA LEU A 278 12.85 10.76 1.24
C LEU A 278 13.94 10.65 2.31
N GLY A 279 14.12 9.46 2.85
CA GLY A 279 15.20 9.12 3.78
C GLY A 279 14.72 8.66 5.14
N GLN A 280 15.60 7.96 5.86
CA GLN A 280 15.32 7.43 7.19
C GLN A 280 15.06 8.59 8.18
N GLY A 281 13.88 8.59 8.80
CA GLY A 281 13.50 9.61 9.76
C GLY A 281 13.41 11.03 9.18
N ALA A 282 13.45 11.19 7.85
CA ALA A 282 13.27 12.48 7.19
C ALA A 282 11.92 13.10 7.60
N ARG A 283 11.92 14.41 7.85
CA ARG A 283 10.78 15.11 8.44
C ARG A 283 10.38 16.31 7.60
N PRO A 284 9.13 16.39 7.13
CA PRO A 284 8.60 17.63 6.60
C PRO A 284 8.65 18.71 7.68
N ARG A 285 8.89 19.94 7.28
CA ARG A 285 9.09 21.05 8.22
C ARG A 285 7.83 21.39 9.01
N ILE A 286 6.67 21.41 8.34
CA ILE A 286 5.41 21.87 8.91
C ILE A 286 4.44 20.68 9.05
N THR A 287 3.84 20.54 10.22
CA THR A 287 2.95 19.41 10.57
C THR A 287 1.80 19.21 9.59
N ALA A 288 1.04 20.26 9.28
CA ALA A 288 -0.11 20.21 8.39
C ALA A 288 0.15 20.89 7.04
N GLY A 289 1.41 21.26 6.76
CA GLY A 289 1.78 21.92 5.51
C GLY A 289 1.66 20.99 4.30
N ASN A 290 1.10 21.50 3.24
CA ASN A 290 1.00 20.80 1.95
C ASN A 290 2.17 21.14 1.05
N THR A 291 2.40 20.31 0.02
CA THR A 291 3.38 20.56 -1.03
C THR A 291 4.79 20.81 -0.49
N GLN A 292 5.23 19.94 0.43
CA GLN A 292 6.57 20.01 1.00
C GLN A 292 7.48 18.98 0.35
N LEU A 293 8.74 19.32 0.18
CA LEU A 293 9.84 18.41 -0.15
C LEU A 293 10.76 18.31 1.06
N SER A 294 11.15 17.11 1.45
CA SER A 294 12.17 16.90 2.47
C SER A 294 13.01 15.68 2.09
N ILE A 295 14.29 15.90 1.84
CA ILE A 295 15.26 14.84 1.56
C ILE A 295 16.35 14.91 2.63
N GLY A 296 16.48 13.87 3.45
CA GLY A 296 17.43 13.91 4.56
C GLY A 296 17.41 12.66 5.42
N VAL A 297 18.12 12.70 6.55
CA VAL A 297 18.23 11.58 7.49
C VAL A 297 18.12 12.08 8.92
N GLY A 298 17.44 11.30 9.78
CA GLY A 298 17.41 11.52 11.23
C GLY A 298 16.78 12.84 11.69
N GLY A 299 15.95 13.47 10.85
CA GLY A 299 15.35 14.77 11.12
C GLY A 299 16.16 15.96 10.61
N THR A 300 17.32 15.73 10.01
CA THR A 300 18.09 16.73 9.29
C THR A 300 17.79 16.59 7.80
N SER A 301 17.36 17.67 7.17
CA SER A 301 17.11 17.71 5.73
C SER A 301 18.31 18.32 5.01
N TRP A 302 18.74 17.65 3.95
CA TRP A 302 19.75 18.17 3.03
C TRP A 302 19.14 19.10 1.99
N ILE A 303 17.91 18.73 1.55
CA ILE A 303 17.11 19.50 0.59
C ILE A 303 15.71 19.65 1.16
N GLU A 304 15.22 20.88 1.21
CA GLU A 304 13.87 21.20 1.62
C GLU A 304 13.14 22.00 0.53
N GLY A 305 11.82 21.79 0.41
CA GLY A 305 10.95 22.57 -0.45
C GLY A 305 9.70 23.01 0.30
N ASN A 306 9.20 24.19 -0.01
CA ASN A 306 8.00 24.75 0.60
C ASN A 306 6.83 24.86 -0.41
N SER A 307 5.66 25.32 0.06
CA SER A 307 4.44 25.49 -0.75
C SER A 307 4.60 26.53 -1.88
N ASP A 308 5.56 27.43 -1.78
CA ASP A 308 5.84 28.46 -2.79
C ASP A 308 6.78 27.96 -3.89
N PHE A 309 7.09 26.64 -3.85
CA PHE A 309 8.04 25.96 -4.74
C PHE A 309 9.46 26.54 -4.68
N ASN A 310 9.87 27.01 -3.51
CA ASN A 310 11.24 27.37 -3.22
C ASN A 310 12.00 26.14 -2.75
N ILE A 311 13.25 25.98 -3.17
CA ILE A 311 14.14 24.87 -2.79
C ILE A 311 15.29 25.40 -1.95
N GLY A 312 15.52 24.81 -0.80
CA GLY A 312 16.64 25.03 0.08
C GLY A 312 17.63 23.87 0.05
N ILE A 313 18.91 24.14 -0.05
CA ILE A 313 19.99 23.18 0.13
C ILE A 313 20.75 23.57 1.40
N GLY A 314 20.77 22.70 2.40
CA GLY A 314 21.38 23.00 3.71
C GLY A 314 20.62 24.06 4.52
N ILE A 315 19.41 24.46 4.12
CA ILE A 315 18.56 25.42 4.81
C ILE A 315 17.10 24.99 4.81
N GLY A 316 16.45 25.08 5.96
CA GLY A 316 15.06 24.65 6.13
C GLY A 316 13.99 25.70 5.76
N THR A 317 14.37 26.98 5.56
CA THR A 317 13.45 28.08 5.21
C THR A 317 13.87 28.77 3.93
N PRO A 318 13.71 28.15 2.77
CA PRO A 318 14.06 28.82 1.52
C PRO A 318 13.13 30.02 1.28
N THR A 319 13.73 31.17 1.03
CA THR A 319 13.04 32.44 0.75
C THR A 319 13.06 32.82 -0.72
N SER A 320 13.84 32.10 -1.53
CA SER A 320 13.96 32.28 -2.98
C SER A 320 13.85 30.93 -3.70
N LYS A 321 13.68 30.93 -5.01
CA LYS A 321 13.48 29.71 -5.82
C LYS A 321 14.56 28.66 -5.60
N LEU A 322 15.82 29.10 -5.43
CA LEU A 322 16.92 28.27 -4.95
C LEU A 322 17.67 29.05 -3.87
N HIS A 323 17.68 28.50 -2.65
CA HIS A 323 18.39 29.06 -1.50
C HIS A 323 19.40 28.03 -0.96
N VAL A 324 20.68 28.31 -1.09
CA VAL A 324 21.76 27.48 -0.52
C VAL A 324 22.26 28.14 0.76
N GLY A 325 22.24 27.40 1.87
CA GLY A 325 22.48 27.93 3.21
C GLY A 325 23.97 28.24 3.52
N ASN A 326 24.88 27.73 2.71
CA ASN A 326 26.36 27.91 2.86
C ASN A 326 27.01 28.12 1.49
N ASP A 327 28.33 27.92 1.43
CA ASP A 327 29.12 28.14 0.22
C ASP A 327 28.66 27.25 -0.96
N VAL A 328 28.67 27.80 -2.15
CA VAL A 328 28.46 27.10 -3.41
C VAL A 328 29.77 27.01 -4.18
N LEU A 329 30.29 25.80 -4.35
CA LEU A 329 31.40 25.55 -5.26
C LEU A 329 30.87 25.23 -6.65
N VAL A 330 31.12 26.07 -7.62
CA VAL A 330 30.80 25.82 -9.03
C VAL A 330 32.08 25.52 -9.79
N VAL A 331 32.18 24.30 -10.32
CA VAL A 331 33.25 23.92 -11.24
C VAL A 331 32.72 24.05 -12.65
N GLY A 332 32.84 25.25 -13.24
CA GLY A 332 32.31 25.55 -14.57
C GLY A 332 31.80 26.99 -14.68
N VAL A 333 30.80 27.22 -15.52
CA VAL A 333 30.25 28.54 -15.77
C VAL A 333 28.89 28.69 -15.08
N VAL A 334 28.73 29.76 -14.31
CA VAL A 334 27.44 30.23 -13.81
C VAL A 334 26.91 31.32 -14.76
N THR A 335 25.79 31.07 -15.42
CA THR A 335 25.11 32.07 -16.23
C THR A 335 23.91 32.60 -15.45
N ALA A 336 23.93 33.85 -15.07
CA ALA A 336 22.81 34.53 -14.40
C ALA A 336 22.61 35.91 -15.04
N ALA A 337 21.35 36.36 -15.12
CA ALA A 337 21.04 37.71 -15.61
C ALA A 337 21.60 38.76 -14.66
N ASN A 338 21.55 38.50 -13.34
CA ASN A 338 22.05 39.40 -12.31
C ASN A 338 22.65 38.60 -11.15
N PHE A 339 23.75 39.07 -10.59
CA PHE A 339 24.32 38.67 -9.31
C PHE A 339 24.04 39.78 -8.29
N ALA A 340 23.44 39.41 -7.16
CA ALA A 340 23.21 40.35 -6.06
C ALA A 340 23.60 39.72 -4.71
N LYS A 341 23.90 40.56 -3.70
CA LYS A 341 24.06 40.13 -2.31
C LYS A 341 22.71 39.74 -1.69
N ALA A 342 22.71 39.10 -0.53
CA ALA A 342 21.50 38.68 0.19
C ALA A 342 20.54 39.84 0.54
N ASP A 343 21.03 41.06 0.63
CA ASP A 343 20.26 42.29 0.85
C ASP A 343 19.68 42.88 -0.43
N GLY A 344 19.83 42.21 -1.58
CA GLY A 344 19.39 42.69 -2.89
C GLY A 344 20.32 43.71 -3.53
N SER A 345 21.38 44.12 -2.86
CA SER A 345 22.39 45.00 -3.45
C SER A 345 23.25 44.22 -4.44
N SER A 346 23.71 44.91 -5.47
CA SER A 346 24.62 44.34 -6.48
C SER A 346 25.90 43.81 -5.83
N LEU A 347 26.46 42.74 -6.38
CA LEU A 347 27.80 42.26 -5.98
C LEU A 347 28.90 43.25 -6.36
N GLY A 348 28.80 44.49 -5.90
CA GLY A 348 29.71 45.57 -6.22
C GLY A 348 31.11 45.09 -6.59
N GLY A 349 31.40 45.08 -7.86
CA GLY A 349 32.68 44.64 -8.38
C GLY A 349 32.85 44.91 -9.87
N PHE A 350 31.74 44.88 -10.61
CA PHE A 350 31.77 45.04 -12.05
C PHE A 350 30.56 45.81 -12.60
N GLU A 351 29.81 46.51 -11.74
CA GLU A 351 28.78 47.45 -12.26
C GLU A 351 29.29 48.84 -12.29
N PRO A 352 29.08 49.55 -13.41
CA PRO A 352 29.43 50.97 -13.49
C PRO A 352 28.56 51.80 -12.54
N ASP A 353 29.12 52.81 -11.91
CA ASP A 353 28.36 53.79 -11.14
C ASP A 353 27.50 54.69 -12.05
N ALA A 354 26.78 55.65 -11.48
CA ALA A 354 25.94 56.59 -12.23
C ALA A 354 26.70 57.44 -13.29
N GLN A 355 28.00 57.46 -13.22
CA GLN A 355 28.95 58.14 -14.13
C GLN A 355 29.61 57.15 -15.11
N ASN A 356 29.13 55.89 -15.16
CA ASN A 356 29.69 54.81 -15.96
C ASN A 356 31.15 54.47 -15.62
N ASN A 357 31.54 54.67 -14.37
CA ASN A 357 32.83 54.20 -13.90
C ASN A 357 32.72 52.77 -13.37
N LEU A 358 33.72 51.95 -13.60
CA LEU A 358 33.82 50.58 -13.11
C LEU A 358 34.93 50.46 -12.08
N TYR A 359 34.58 50.29 -10.80
CA TYR A 359 35.51 50.17 -9.70
C TYR A 359 35.40 48.76 -9.06
N ALA A 360 36.54 48.09 -8.93
CA ALA A 360 36.64 46.77 -8.25
C ALA A 360 37.94 46.67 -7.44
N GLY A 361 37.78 46.48 -6.16
CA GLY A 361 38.89 46.38 -5.18
C GLY A 361 38.66 47.29 -3.98
N CYS A 362 39.28 46.97 -2.85
CA CYS A 362 39.20 47.79 -1.64
C CYS A 362 39.74 49.21 -1.93
N GLU A 363 38.93 50.25 -1.63
CA GLU A 363 39.24 51.65 -1.87
C GLU A 363 39.51 52.02 -3.35
N ALA A 364 39.10 51.17 -4.31
CA ALA A 364 39.16 51.52 -5.74
C ALA A 364 38.18 52.65 -6.06
N GLY A 365 38.66 53.77 -6.65
CA GLY A 365 37.88 54.91 -6.97
C GLY A 365 37.31 55.70 -5.78
N GLU A 366 37.81 55.53 -4.57
CA GLU A 366 37.29 56.07 -3.30
C GLU A 366 36.97 57.56 -3.32
N ASN A 367 37.82 58.35 -3.93
CA ASN A 367 37.66 59.81 -4.04
C ASN A 367 37.13 60.26 -5.40
N SER A 368 36.55 59.35 -6.20
CA SER A 368 35.96 59.73 -7.45
C SER A 368 34.76 60.67 -7.23
N THR A 369 34.61 61.69 -8.08
CA THR A 369 33.58 62.70 -7.96
C THR A 369 32.56 62.55 -9.08
N SER A 370 31.45 63.27 -8.99
CA SER A 370 30.43 63.33 -10.05
C SER A 370 30.89 63.84 -11.40
N THR A 371 32.13 64.35 -11.46
CA THR A 371 32.79 64.82 -12.69
C THR A 371 33.74 63.80 -13.30
N THR A 372 33.89 62.64 -12.70
CA THR A 372 34.73 61.51 -13.21
C THR A 372 33.84 60.54 -13.97
N ASN A 373 34.07 60.35 -15.28
CA ASN A 373 33.22 59.50 -16.09
C ASN A 373 34.00 58.45 -16.87
N HIS A 374 33.38 57.30 -17.08
CA HIS A 374 33.88 56.22 -17.93
C HIS A 374 35.29 55.71 -17.52
N ASN A 375 35.59 55.67 -16.23
CA ASN A 375 36.85 55.14 -15.73
C ASN A 375 36.74 53.69 -15.30
N VAL A 376 37.83 52.93 -15.45
CA VAL A 376 37.97 51.54 -14.95
C VAL A 376 39.09 51.52 -13.94
N ALA A 377 38.80 51.14 -12.70
CA ALA A 377 39.83 50.94 -11.67
C ALA A 377 39.69 49.56 -11.00
N LEU A 378 40.61 48.66 -11.28
CA LEU A 378 40.62 47.30 -10.81
C LEU A 378 41.86 47.04 -9.95
N GLY A 379 41.63 46.76 -8.67
CA GLY A 379 42.70 46.47 -7.68
C GLY A 379 42.59 47.33 -6.43
N MET A 380 43.26 46.90 -5.33
CA MET A 380 43.27 47.65 -4.08
C MET A 380 43.79 49.07 -4.30
N LYS A 381 43.08 50.10 -3.92
CA LYS A 381 43.43 51.55 -4.09
C LYS A 381 43.70 51.96 -5.52
N ALA A 382 43.20 51.22 -6.53
CA ALA A 382 43.31 51.63 -7.91
C ALA A 382 42.45 52.87 -8.14
N GLY A 383 43.03 53.95 -8.69
CA GLY A 383 42.33 55.22 -8.95
C GLY A 383 41.72 55.92 -7.72
N CYS A 384 42.17 55.59 -6.49
CA CYS A 384 41.59 56.10 -5.24
C CYS A 384 41.70 57.61 -5.06
N SER A 385 42.59 58.29 -5.78
CA SER A 385 42.79 59.73 -5.74
C SER A 385 42.27 60.44 -7.00
N LEU A 386 41.41 59.81 -7.80
CA LEU A 386 40.89 60.35 -9.04
C LEU A 386 39.88 61.44 -8.73
N VAL A 387 40.28 62.69 -8.85
CA VAL A 387 39.42 63.88 -8.71
C VAL A 387 39.30 64.57 -10.06
N GLY A 388 38.31 64.19 -10.86
CA GLY A 388 38.17 64.65 -12.25
C GLY A 388 39.04 63.82 -13.21
N GLY A 389 38.63 63.69 -14.43
CA GLY A 389 39.23 62.89 -15.48
C GLY A 389 38.39 61.74 -15.95
N ASP A 390 38.31 61.62 -17.27
CA ASP A 390 37.45 60.66 -17.94
C ASP A 390 38.25 59.62 -18.70
N ARG A 391 37.68 58.43 -18.86
CA ARG A 391 38.18 57.32 -19.71
C ARG A 391 39.57 56.80 -19.31
N ASN A 392 39.90 56.84 -18.02
CA ASN A 392 41.11 56.26 -17.51
C ASN A 392 40.95 54.77 -17.17
N VAL A 393 42.01 54.02 -17.32
CA VAL A 393 42.05 52.60 -16.92
C VAL A 393 43.22 52.41 -15.94
N PHE A 394 42.89 52.01 -14.72
CA PHE A 394 43.83 51.69 -13.65
C PHE A 394 43.68 50.22 -13.28
N ILE A 395 44.70 49.44 -13.52
CA ILE A 395 44.69 48.01 -13.17
C ILE A 395 45.94 47.70 -12.33
N GLY A 396 45.70 47.26 -11.09
CA GLY A 396 46.76 46.91 -10.15
C GLY A 396 46.65 47.65 -8.81
N CYS A 397 47.40 47.17 -7.78
CA CYS A 397 47.40 47.77 -6.46
C CYS A 397 48.04 49.15 -6.44
N GLY A 398 47.32 50.18 -5.98
CA GLY A 398 47.81 51.53 -5.81
C GLY A 398 48.05 52.32 -7.13
N VAL A 399 47.65 51.79 -8.24
CA VAL A 399 47.82 52.49 -9.54
C VAL A 399 46.91 53.70 -9.58
N GLY A 400 47.47 54.87 -9.94
CA GLY A 400 46.71 56.13 -10.02
C GLY A 400 46.43 56.78 -8.67
N GLN A 401 47.17 56.49 -7.61
CA GLN A 401 46.99 57.09 -6.28
C GLN A 401 47.30 58.58 -6.17
N LYS A 402 47.95 59.19 -7.16
CA LYS A 402 48.31 60.61 -7.15
C LYS A 402 47.99 61.32 -8.45
N THR A 403 47.05 60.86 -9.20
CA THR A 403 46.62 61.57 -10.43
C THR A 403 45.62 62.66 -10.07
N THR A 404 46.06 63.87 -9.96
CA THR A 404 45.31 65.09 -10.19
C THR A 404 45.49 65.42 -11.66
N LEU A 405 44.45 65.16 -12.46
CA LEU A 405 44.45 65.62 -13.85
C LEU A 405 43.82 67.02 -13.93
#